data_69c3a78776c902d4b304dd65d3fa7a44
#
_entry.id   69c3a78776c902d4b304dd65d3fa7a44
#
_cell.length_a   1.000
_cell.length_b   1.000
_cell.length_c   1.000
_cell.angle_alpha   90.00
_cell.angle_beta   90.00
_cell.angle_gamma   90.00
#
_symmetry.space_group_name_H-M   'P 1'
#
loop_
_entity.id
_entity.type
_entity.pdbx_description
1 polymer ?
#
loop_
_entity_poly.entity_id
_entity_poly.type
_entity_poly.pdbx_seq_one_letter_code
_entity_poly.pdbx_strand_id
1 'polypeptide(L)'
;MRLKSLLAALLLLPSSAFAQKLMGEQLYVLPPQGWVLAFHDRQGNVDLTEMVPQGQTMAEWNEMLMVQMIEGKPNQTPEDVLKNQQTQIKEACEDSGFGPVGPSQENGYDTAIQAMVCSKSKKYEKGEINLFKVIRGHERLYIINRAWRGEPFDKAHLPVPPETTKAWLTFMSQTIVCDSRDAQKPCPKPQ
;
A
#
# COMPACT_ATOMS: atom_id res chain seq x y z
N MET A 1 6.32 -33.73 66.51
CA MET A 1 6.85 -32.93 65.39
C MET A 1 5.70 -32.53 64.49
N ARG A 2 5.32 -31.23 64.46
CA ARG A 2 4.21 -30.73 63.61
C ARG A 2 4.80 -30.02 62.41
N LEU A 3 4.61 -30.57 61.22
CA LEU A 3 5.07 -30.01 59.94
C LEU A 3 4.07 -28.89 59.53
N LYS A 4 4.52 -27.66 59.44
CA LYS A 4 3.74 -26.51 58.94
C LYS A 4 3.94 -26.41 57.44
N SER A 5 2.89 -26.72 56.69
CA SER A 5 2.81 -26.48 55.23
C SER A 5 2.66 -24.99 54.98
N LEU A 6 3.64 -24.37 54.32
CA LEU A 6 3.56 -23.00 53.76
C LEU A 6 2.92 -23.12 52.36
N LEU A 7 1.70 -22.64 52.20
CA LEU A 7 1.10 -22.40 50.87
C LEU A 7 1.67 -21.08 50.32
N ALA A 8 2.45 -21.18 49.27
CA ALA A 8 2.87 -20.01 48.47
C ALA A 8 1.77 -19.65 47.48
N ALA A 9 1.09 -18.53 47.71
CA ALA A 9 0.12 -17.98 46.79
C ALA A 9 0.85 -17.29 45.62
N LEU A 10 0.79 -17.88 44.44
CA LEU A 10 1.34 -17.32 43.19
C LEU A 10 0.38 -16.22 42.67
N LEU A 11 0.70 -14.97 42.88
CA LEU A 11 -0.03 -13.81 42.36
C LEU A 11 0.22 -13.71 40.84
N LEU A 12 -0.75 -14.14 40.05
CA LEU A 12 -0.81 -13.88 38.62
C LEU A 12 -1.18 -12.40 38.39
N LEU A 13 -0.20 -11.56 38.11
CA LEU A 13 -0.43 -10.18 37.67
C LEU A 13 -0.93 -10.21 36.23
N PRO A 14 -2.08 -9.58 35.90
CA PRO A 14 -2.52 -9.46 34.53
C PRO A 14 -1.54 -8.54 33.79
N SER A 15 -0.85 -9.07 32.79
CA SER A 15 -0.06 -8.29 31.84
C SER A 15 -1.02 -7.48 30.97
N SER A 16 -1.25 -6.22 31.35
CA SER A 16 -1.95 -5.26 30.49
C SER A 16 -1.05 -4.98 29.29
N ALA A 17 -1.32 -5.64 28.17
CA ALA A 17 -0.73 -5.28 26.88
C ALA A 17 -1.25 -3.88 26.51
N PHE A 18 -0.49 -2.84 26.82
CA PHE A 18 -0.74 -1.50 26.31
C PHE A 18 -0.48 -1.55 24.80
N ALA A 19 -1.54 -1.59 24.00
CA ALA A 19 -1.44 -1.30 22.58
C ALA A 19 -0.85 0.11 22.47
N GLN A 20 0.41 0.22 22.05
CA GLN A 20 1.05 1.51 21.79
C GLN A 20 0.26 2.18 20.67
N LYS A 21 -0.51 3.22 21.01
CA LYS A 21 -1.20 4.05 20.01
C LYS A 21 -0.11 4.71 19.16
N LEU A 22 -0.04 4.36 17.88
CA LEU A 22 0.81 5.05 16.93
C LEU A 22 0.45 6.53 16.96
N MET A 23 1.44 7.39 17.23
CA MET A 23 1.27 8.83 17.30
C MET A 23 1.81 9.48 16.05
N GLY A 24 1.11 10.47 15.52
CA GLY A 24 1.54 11.26 14.38
C GLY A 24 0.88 10.89 13.06
N GLU A 25 1.55 11.26 11.97
CA GLU A 25 1.12 11.00 10.61
C GLU A 25 1.28 9.50 10.27
N GLN A 26 0.20 8.88 9.77
CA GLN A 26 0.13 7.45 9.49
C GLN A 26 -0.63 7.19 8.21
N LEU A 27 -0.19 6.16 7.46
CA LEU A 27 -1.00 5.57 6.39
C LEU A 27 -1.95 4.54 6.99
N TYR A 28 -3.24 4.73 6.76
CA TYR A 28 -4.26 3.74 7.05
C TYR A 28 -4.56 2.94 5.78
N VAL A 29 -4.12 1.70 5.77
CA VAL A 29 -4.30 0.76 4.67
C VAL A 29 -4.74 -0.58 5.24
N LEU A 30 -5.81 -1.15 4.67
CA LEU A 30 -6.33 -2.46 5.05
C LEU A 30 -6.09 -3.43 3.88
N PRO A 31 -5.07 -4.28 3.95
CA PRO A 31 -4.84 -5.28 2.91
C PRO A 31 -6.08 -6.16 2.70
N PRO A 32 -6.35 -6.63 1.47
CA PRO A 32 -7.44 -7.54 1.24
C PRO A 32 -7.34 -8.82 2.08
N GLN A 33 -8.47 -9.39 2.46
CA GLN A 33 -8.49 -10.62 3.24
C GLN A 33 -7.77 -11.76 2.50
N GLY A 34 -6.96 -12.54 3.23
CA GLY A 34 -6.18 -13.65 2.66
C GLY A 34 -4.91 -13.22 1.93
N TRP A 35 -4.49 -11.96 2.05
CA TRP A 35 -3.21 -11.50 1.54
C TRP A 35 -2.11 -11.63 2.59
N VAL A 36 -0.90 -11.94 2.14
CA VAL A 36 0.27 -12.16 2.99
C VAL A 36 1.41 -11.24 2.60
N LEU A 37 2.24 -10.89 3.57
CA LEU A 37 3.49 -10.19 3.33
C LEU A 37 4.42 -11.09 2.50
N ALA A 38 4.79 -10.67 1.29
CA ALA A 38 5.68 -11.38 0.40
C ALA A 38 7.09 -10.78 0.35
N PHE A 39 7.19 -9.46 0.54
CA PHE A 39 8.46 -8.75 0.58
C PHE A 39 8.37 -7.51 1.47
N HIS A 40 9.43 -7.25 2.24
CA HIS A 40 9.63 -6.00 2.96
C HIS A 40 11.11 -5.66 2.97
N ASP A 41 11.42 -4.40 2.64
CA ASP A 41 12.79 -3.89 2.68
C ASP A 41 12.79 -2.42 3.10
N ARG A 42 13.85 -2.03 3.78
CA ARG A 42 14.07 -0.64 4.18
C ARG A 42 15.47 -0.20 3.81
N GLN A 43 15.56 0.73 2.88
CA GLN A 43 16.83 1.31 2.43
C GLN A 43 16.83 2.82 2.66
N GLY A 44 17.66 3.27 3.59
CA GLY A 44 17.74 4.68 3.96
C GLY A 44 16.39 5.19 4.48
N ASN A 45 15.81 6.16 3.76
CA ASN A 45 14.52 6.75 4.08
C ASN A 45 13.33 6.12 3.31
N VAL A 46 13.56 5.06 2.56
CA VAL A 46 12.52 4.34 1.81
C VAL A 46 12.17 3.05 2.53
N ASP A 47 10.89 2.85 2.81
CA ASP A 47 10.30 1.63 3.35
C ASP A 47 9.35 1.06 2.30
N LEU A 48 9.59 -0.17 1.85
CA LEU A 48 8.83 -0.86 0.81
C LEU A 48 8.23 -2.14 1.36
N THR A 49 6.93 -2.27 1.20
CA THR A 49 6.17 -3.48 1.56
C THR A 49 5.38 -3.97 0.36
N GLU A 50 5.48 -5.26 0.06
CA GLU A 50 4.73 -5.90 -1.01
C GLU A 50 3.97 -7.11 -0.47
N MET A 51 2.69 -7.17 -0.80
CA MET A 51 1.77 -8.20 -0.36
C MET A 51 1.11 -8.86 -1.58
N VAL A 52 0.90 -10.16 -1.50
CA VAL A 52 0.24 -10.97 -2.54
C VAL A 52 -0.83 -11.86 -1.91
N PRO A 53 -1.78 -12.38 -2.70
CA PRO A 53 -2.71 -13.40 -2.22
C PRO A 53 -1.98 -14.60 -1.61
N GLN A 54 -2.55 -15.20 -0.58
CA GLN A 54 -2.00 -16.41 0.05
C GLN A 54 -1.74 -17.52 -1.00
N GLY A 55 -0.56 -18.13 -0.94
CA GLY A 55 -0.13 -19.17 -1.88
C GLY A 55 0.63 -18.63 -3.09
N GLN A 56 0.71 -17.31 -3.27
CA GLN A 56 1.55 -16.66 -4.28
C GLN A 56 2.87 -16.17 -3.68
N THR A 57 3.85 -15.86 -4.54
CA THR A 57 5.19 -15.40 -4.17
C THR A 57 5.59 -14.20 -5.01
N MET A 58 6.69 -13.51 -4.66
CA MET A 58 7.23 -12.41 -5.47
C MET A 58 7.70 -12.86 -6.87
N ALA A 59 8.04 -14.13 -7.05
CA ALA A 59 8.38 -14.67 -8.36
C ALA A 59 7.14 -14.95 -9.22
N GLU A 60 6.06 -15.39 -8.58
CA GLU A 60 4.84 -15.84 -9.25
C GLU A 60 3.61 -15.25 -8.52
N TRP A 61 3.11 -14.13 -9.04
CA TRP A 61 1.92 -13.48 -8.55
C TRP A 61 1.03 -13.00 -9.72
N ASN A 62 -0.26 -12.94 -9.49
CA ASN A 62 -1.22 -12.38 -10.42
C ASN A 62 -1.88 -11.08 -9.91
N GLU A 63 -1.86 -10.87 -8.59
CA GLU A 63 -2.23 -9.60 -7.97
C GLU A 63 -1.21 -9.22 -6.90
N MET A 64 -0.96 -7.93 -6.75
CA MET A 64 -0.04 -7.39 -5.75
C MET A 64 -0.56 -6.07 -5.18
N LEU A 65 -0.30 -5.84 -3.90
CA LEU A 65 -0.38 -4.56 -3.23
C LEU A 65 1.04 -4.14 -2.84
N MET A 66 1.53 -3.06 -3.41
CA MET A 66 2.76 -2.41 -3.00
C MET A 66 2.42 -1.16 -2.19
N VAL A 67 3.09 -0.98 -1.07
CA VAL A 67 3.10 0.23 -0.25
C VAL A 67 4.53 0.69 -0.10
N GLN A 68 4.83 1.89 -0.58
CA GLN A 68 6.13 2.52 -0.40
C GLN A 68 5.94 3.82 0.39
N MET A 69 6.73 3.96 1.45
CA MET A 69 6.81 5.18 2.25
C MET A 69 8.20 5.78 2.12
N ILE A 70 8.27 7.08 1.84
CA ILE A 70 9.54 7.82 1.75
C ILE A 70 9.53 8.86 2.87
N GLU A 71 10.39 8.65 3.87
CA GLU A 71 10.52 9.53 5.03
C GLU A 71 11.18 10.86 4.66
N GLY A 72 10.77 11.91 5.34
CA GLY A 72 11.21 13.28 5.13
C GLY A 72 10.14 14.14 4.47
N LYS A 73 10.21 15.46 4.67
CA LYS A 73 9.23 16.39 4.10
C LYS A 73 9.25 16.30 2.57
N PRO A 74 8.13 15.87 1.93
CA PRO A 74 8.11 15.73 0.48
C PRO A 74 8.23 17.08 -0.23
N ASN A 75 9.06 17.13 -1.25
CA ASN A 75 9.22 18.29 -2.15
C ASN A 75 8.56 18.08 -3.52
N GLN A 76 8.08 16.87 -3.80
CA GLN A 76 7.40 16.52 -5.04
C GLN A 76 5.88 16.53 -4.83
N THR A 77 5.15 16.91 -5.89
CA THR A 77 3.70 16.75 -5.93
C THR A 77 3.33 15.29 -6.23
N PRO A 78 2.12 14.84 -5.88
CA PRO A 78 1.65 13.51 -6.28
C PRO A 78 1.71 13.29 -7.80
N GLU A 79 1.41 14.32 -8.59
CA GLU A 79 1.45 14.27 -10.05
C GLU A 79 2.89 14.10 -10.58
N ASP A 80 3.88 14.76 -9.99
CA ASP A 80 5.29 14.61 -10.36
C ASP A 80 5.76 13.16 -10.11
N VAL A 81 5.34 12.58 -9.00
CA VAL A 81 5.65 11.17 -8.68
C VAL A 81 5.01 10.23 -9.69
N LEU A 82 3.73 10.44 -10.04
CA LEU A 82 3.05 9.64 -11.07
C LEU A 82 3.73 9.78 -12.43
N LYS A 83 4.19 10.97 -12.80
CA LYS A 83 4.95 11.19 -14.03
C LYS A 83 6.28 10.42 -14.05
N ASN A 84 6.95 10.32 -12.91
CA ASN A 84 8.15 9.48 -12.79
C ASN A 84 7.81 7.99 -12.97
N GLN A 85 6.69 7.50 -12.38
CA GLN A 85 6.21 6.14 -12.58
C GLN A 85 5.87 5.86 -14.06
N GLN A 86 5.22 6.81 -14.76
CA GLN A 86 4.98 6.68 -16.21
C GLN A 86 6.28 6.51 -16.99
N THR A 87 7.32 7.27 -16.66
CA THR A 87 8.63 7.17 -17.33
C THR A 87 9.22 5.78 -17.14
N GLN A 88 9.23 5.26 -15.91
CA GLN A 88 9.75 3.93 -15.61
C GLN A 88 8.96 2.83 -16.36
N ILE A 89 7.62 2.93 -16.41
CA ILE A 89 6.79 1.97 -17.14
C ILE A 89 7.06 2.04 -18.65
N LYS A 90 7.18 3.24 -19.24
CA LYS A 90 7.56 3.40 -20.66
C LYS A 90 8.88 2.73 -21.01
N GLU A 91 9.86 2.85 -20.13
CA GLU A 91 11.18 2.25 -20.32
C GLU A 91 11.14 0.72 -20.17
N ALA A 92 10.33 0.22 -19.22
CA ALA A 92 10.27 -1.21 -18.91
C ALA A 92 9.38 -2.03 -19.86
N CYS A 93 8.49 -1.38 -20.63
CA CYS A 93 7.46 -2.03 -21.43
C CYS A 93 7.69 -1.89 -22.93
N GLU A 94 7.29 -2.89 -23.71
CA GLU A 94 7.28 -2.81 -25.18
C GLU A 94 6.20 -1.82 -25.66
N ASP A 95 5.03 -1.85 -25.02
CA ASP A 95 3.95 -0.89 -25.22
C ASP A 95 3.27 -0.58 -23.89
N SER A 96 2.86 0.67 -23.70
CA SER A 96 2.28 1.15 -22.45
C SER A 96 1.14 2.13 -22.72
N GLY A 97 0.23 2.25 -21.76
CA GLY A 97 -0.88 3.18 -21.77
C GLY A 97 -1.09 3.81 -20.40
N PHE A 98 -1.61 5.04 -20.40
CA PHE A 98 -1.80 5.83 -19.18
C PHE A 98 -3.19 6.45 -19.18
N GLY A 99 -3.94 6.19 -18.14
CA GLY A 99 -5.19 6.90 -17.88
C GLY A 99 -4.95 8.36 -17.48
N PRO A 100 -6.00 9.16 -17.36
CA PRO A 100 -5.87 10.51 -16.85
C PRO A 100 -5.36 10.50 -15.40
N VAL A 101 -4.60 11.53 -15.03
CA VAL A 101 -4.27 11.80 -13.64
C VAL A 101 -5.50 12.40 -12.96
N GLY A 102 -5.92 11.82 -11.84
CA GLY A 102 -7.02 12.31 -11.01
C GLY A 102 -6.47 12.96 -9.73
N PRO A 103 -6.17 14.27 -9.74
CA PRO A 103 -5.76 14.97 -8.53
C PRO A 103 -6.94 15.16 -7.59
N SER A 104 -6.70 15.09 -6.28
CA SER A 104 -7.70 15.33 -5.25
C SER A 104 -7.06 15.78 -3.94
N GLN A 105 -7.90 16.15 -2.97
CA GLN A 105 -7.48 16.26 -1.58
C GLN A 105 -8.29 15.28 -0.74
N GLU A 106 -7.60 14.47 0.05
CA GLU A 106 -8.21 13.48 0.91
C GLU A 106 -7.71 13.65 2.35
N ASN A 107 -8.62 13.80 3.28
CA ASN A 107 -8.30 14.07 4.69
C ASN A 107 -7.29 15.22 4.88
N GLY A 108 -7.34 16.25 4.01
CA GLY A 108 -6.46 17.42 4.05
C GLY A 108 -5.04 17.21 3.48
N TYR A 109 -4.81 16.11 2.75
CA TYR A 109 -3.56 15.81 2.06
C TYR A 109 -3.74 15.82 0.54
N ASP A 110 -2.77 16.40 -0.19
CA ASP A 110 -2.76 16.33 -1.64
C ASP A 110 -2.57 14.89 -2.10
N THR A 111 -3.41 14.47 -3.01
CA THR A 111 -3.47 13.09 -3.49
C THR A 111 -3.63 13.07 -5.00
N ALA A 112 -3.06 12.10 -5.67
CA ALA A 112 -3.35 11.81 -7.06
C ALA A 112 -3.44 10.30 -7.31
N ILE A 113 -4.31 9.91 -8.25
CA ILE A 113 -4.50 8.53 -8.67
C ILE A 113 -4.34 8.43 -10.19
N GLN A 114 -3.75 7.32 -10.65
CA GLN A 114 -3.63 7.04 -12.09
C GLN A 114 -3.56 5.55 -12.37
N ALA A 115 -4.32 5.10 -13.39
CA ALA A 115 -4.17 3.78 -13.97
C ALA A 115 -3.05 3.80 -15.03
N MET A 116 -2.21 2.77 -15.01
CA MET A 116 -1.10 2.60 -15.95
C MET A 116 -1.07 1.15 -16.42
N VAL A 117 -0.85 0.94 -17.70
CA VAL A 117 -0.78 -0.40 -18.28
C VAL A 117 0.54 -0.62 -19.00
N CYS A 118 1.03 -1.84 -18.90
CA CYS A 118 2.18 -2.39 -19.59
C CYS A 118 1.69 -3.62 -20.36
N SER A 119 1.54 -3.54 -21.67
CA SER A 119 1.01 -4.65 -22.46
C SER A 119 1.92 -5.86 -22.41
N LYS A 120 3.24 -5.61 -22.39
CA LYS A 120 4.28 -6.63 -22.24
C LYS A 120 5.54 -6.01 -21.65
N SER A 121 5.97 -6.53 -20.52
CA SER A 121 7.25 -6.16 -19.90
C SER A 121 8.42 -6.76 -20.68
N LYS A 122 9.42 -5.93 -20.98
CA LYS A 122 10.66 -6.36 -21.67
C LYS A 122 11.46 -7.38 -20.86
N LYS A 123 11.32 -7.38 -19.53
CA LYS A 123 12.09 -8.24 -18.63
C LYS A 123 11.41 -9.57 -18.34
N TYR A 124 10.10 -9.54 -18.12
CA TYR A 124 9.35 -10.71 -17.63
C TYR A 124 8.44 -11.32 -18.69
N GLU A 125 8.30 -10.64 -19.86
CA GLU A 125 7.39 -11.04 -20.94
C GLU A 125 5.93 -11.21 -20.50
N LYS A 126 5.53 -10.51 -19.44
CA LYS A 126 4.18 -10.50 -18.89
C LYS A 126 3.53 -9.13 -19.07
N GLY A 127 2.20 -9.12 -19.16
CA GLY A 127 1.42 -7.90 -19.09
C GLY A 127 1.14 -7.49 -17.64
N GLU A 128 1.05 -6.18 -17.39
CA GLU A 128 0.73 -5.63 -16.08
C GLU A 128 -0.26 -4.47 -16.18
N ILE A 129 -1.18 -4.43 -15.25
CA ILE A 129 -2.08 -3.30 -15.03
C ILE A 129 -1.87 -2.80 -13.62
N ASN A 130 -1.65 -1.50 -13.48
CA ASN A 130 -1.33 -0.86 -12.23
C ASN A 130 -2.32 0.27 -11.95
N LEU A 131 -2.79 0.37 -10.71
CA LEU A 131 -3.52 1.53 -10.20
C LEU A 131 -2.68 2.14 -9.08
N PHE A 132 -2.04 3.26 -9.39
CA PHE A 132 -1.24 4.02 -8.42
C PHE A 132 -2.08 5.05 -7.70
N LYS A 133 -1.86 5.19 -6.42
CA LYS A 133 -2.26 6.32 -5.60
C LYS A 133 -1.04 6.90 -4.91
N VAL A 134 -0.88 8.21 -4.98
CA VAL A 134 0.19 8.93 -4.29
C VAL A 134 -0.43 9.93 -3.34
N ILE A 135 0.03 9.96 -2.10
CA ILE A 135 -0.43 10.90 -1.08
C ILE A 135 0.79 11.66 -0.55
N ARG A 136 0.74 12.98 -0.62
CA ARG A 136 1.78 13.86 -0.06
C ARG A 136 1.43 14.20 1.38
N GLY A 137 2.04 13.50 2.33
CA GLY A 137 1.96 13.84 3.73
C GLY A 137 2.80 15.07 4.09
N HIS A 138 2.84 15.41 5.37
CA HIS A 138 3.72 16.45 5.89
C HIS A 138 5.11 15.91 6.25
N GLU A 139 5.16 14.65 6.67
CA GLU A 139 6.37 13.97 7.13
C GLU A 139 6.88 12.93 6.13
N ARG A 140 5.99 12.40 5.25
CA ARG A 140 6.28 11.31 4.32
C ARG A 140 5.54 11.47 3.00
N LEU A 141 6.12 10.86 1.98
CA LEU A 141 5.42 10.58 0.74
C LEU A 141 4.98 9.11 0.76
N TYR A 142 3.73 8.86 0.38
CA TYR A 142 3.14 7.54 0.33
C TYR A 142 2.78 7.19 -1.10
N ILE A 143 3.25 6.03 -1.57
CA ILE A 143 2.94 5.50 -2.89
C ILE A 143 2.30 4.13 -2.68
N ILE A 144 1.08 3.97 -3.17
CA ILE A 144 0.31 2.73 -3.07
C ILE A 144 0.04 2.26 -4.50
N ASN A 145 0.28 0.98 -4.78
CA ASN A 145 -0.01 0.39 -6.06
C ASN A 145 -0.79 -0.92 -5.89
N ARG A 146 -1.94 -1.01 -6.57
CA ARG A 146 -2.63 -2.27 -6.82
C ARG A 146 -2.27 -2.71 -8.22
N ALA A 147 -1.70 -3.90 -8.35
CA ALA A 147 -1.22 -4.43 -9.62
C ALA A 147 -1.87 -5.77 -9.95
N TRP A 148 -2.11 -6.00 -11.23
CA TRP A 148 -2.39 -7.29 -11.84
C TRP A 148 -1.27 -7.64 -12.81
N ARG A 149 -0.91 -8.91 -12.89
CA ARG A 149 0.07 -9.46 -13.83
C ARG A 149 -0.46 -10.74 -14.45
N GLY A 150 -0.29 -10.88 -15.77
CA GLY A 150 -0.73 -12.05 -16.51
C GLY A 150 -0.05 -12.17 -17.86
N GLU A 151 -0.70 -12.86 -18.79
CA GLU A 151 -0.18 -12.95 -20.17
C GLU A 151 -0.17 -11.57 -20.84
N PRO A 152 0.74 -11.36 -21.84
CA PRO A 152 0.71 -10.13 -22.64
C PRO A 152 -0.65 -9.89 -23.27
N PHE A 153 -1.06 -8.62 -23.38
CA PHE A 153 -2.38 -8.23 -23.88
C PHE A 153 -2.32 -6.96 -24.74
N ASP A 154 -3.38 -6.74 -25.50
CA ASP A 154 -3.61 -5.46 -26.18
C ASP A 154 -4.18 -4.44 -25.18
N LYS A 155 -3.53 -3.28 -25.06
CA LYS A 155 -3.99 -2.20 -24.17
C LYS A 155 -5.39 -1.67 -24.47
N ALA A 156 -5.93 -1.92 -25.68
CA ALA A 156 -7.31 -1.60 -26.02
C ALA A 156 -8.32 -2.61 -25.41
N HIS A 157 -7.85 -3.79 -24.96
CA HIS A 157 -8.66 -4.89 -24.44
C HIS A 157 -8.05 -5.39 -23.13
N LEU A 158 -8.33 -4.67 -22.03
CA LEU A 158 -7.76 -5.02 -20.73
C LEU A 158 -8.31 -6.35 -20.23
N PRO A 159 -7.43 -7.28 -19.78
CA PRO A 159 -7.82 -8.61 -19.29
C PRO A 159 -8.47 -8.60 -17.90
N VAL A 160 -8.47 -7.46 -17.22
CA VAL A 160 -9.02 -7.33 -15.86
C VAL A 160 -10.51 -7.00 -15.93
N PRO A 161 -11.39 -7.78 -15.28
CA PRO A 161 -12.82 -7.52 -15.24
C PRO A 161 -13.17 -6.15 -14.62
N PRO A 162 -14.26 -5.48 -15.07
CA PRO A 162 -14.68 -4.19 -14.52
C PRO A 162 -14.92 -4.20 -13.00
N GLU A 163 -15.41 -5.31 -12.45
CA GLU A 163 -15.61 -5.49 -11.01
C GLU A 163 -14.29 -5.44 -10.21
N THR A 164 -13.21 -5.98 -10.77
CA THR A 164 -11.87 -5.90 -10.16
C THR A 164 -11.38 -4.46 -10.13
N THR A 165 -11.54 -3.72 -11.23
CA THR A 165 -11.19 -2.30 -11.27
C THR A 165 -12.00 -1.50 -10.25
N LYS A 166 -13.30 -1.79 -10.12
CA LYS A 166 -14.16 -1.16 -9.11
C LYS A 166 -13.71 -1.49 -7.69
N ALA A 167 -13.33 -2.74 -7.42
CA ALA A 167 -12.80 -3.15 -6.12
C ALA A 167 -11.48 -2.41 -5.79
N TRP A 168 -10.59 -2.25 -6.77
CA TRP A 168 -9.35 -1.48 -6.59
C TRP A 168 -9.62 0.00 -6.30
N LEU A 169 -10.54 0.63 -7.01
CA LEU A 169 -10.94 2.02 -6.75
C LEU A 169 -11.53 2.17 -5.35
N THR A 170 -12.37 1.23 -4.92
CA THR A 170 -12.91 1.21 -3.56
C THR A 170 -11.80 1.06 -2.52
N PHE A 171 -10.85 0.15 -2.72
CA PHE A 171 -9.68 0.01 -1.86
C PHE A 171 -8.86 1.30 -1.77
N MET A 172 -8.59 1.95 -2.92
CA MET A 172 -7.85 3.21 -2.97
C MET A 172 -8.57 4.34 -2.24
N SER A 173 -9.91 4.41 -2.33
CA SER A 173 -10.69 5.43 -1.60
C SER A 173 -10.69 5.23 -0.08
N GLN A 174 -10.50 4.00 0.40
CA GLN A 174 -10.40 3.66 1.81
C GLN A 174 -8.97 3.78 2.37
N THR A 175 -7.98 3.86 1.47
CA THR A 175 -6.58 4.04 1.84
C THR A 175 -6.28 5.52 2.00
N ILE A 176 -6.08 5.98 3.22
CA ILE A 176 -5.90 7.41 3.55
C ILE A 176 -4.70 7.63 4.47
N VAL A 177 -4.17 8.85 4.44
CA VAL A 177 -3.24 9.35 5.45
C VAL A 177 -4.04 10.09 6.51
N CYS A 178 -3.68 9.91 7.77
CA CYS A 178 -4.26 10.60 8.91
C CYS A 178 -3.17 11.04 9.89
N ASP A 179 -3.48 11.99 10.77
CA ASP A 179 -2.56 12.39 11.84
C ASP A 179 -3.30 12.43 13.18
N SER A 180 -2.90 11.57 14.09
CA SER A 180 -3.52 11.48 15.43
C SER A 180 -3.29 12.73 16.31
N ARG A 181 -2.41 13.64 15.87
CA ARG A 181 -2.11 14.93 16.54
C ARG A 181 -2.96 16.08 15.97
N ASP A 182 -3.58 15.88 14.80
CA ASP A 182 -4.36 16.90 14.10
C ASP A 182 -5.85 16.51 14.02
N ALA A 183 -6.68 17.24 14.73
CA ALA A 183 -8.13 16.99 14.75
C ALA A 183 -8.80 17.23 13.38
N GLN A 184 -8.16 17.96 12.46
CA GLN A 184 -8.63 18.16 11.10
C GLN A 184 -8.27 17.01 10.15
N LYS A 185 -7.41 16.09 10.60
CA LYS A 185 -6.95 14.91 9.86
C LYS A 185 -7.19 13.61 10.64
N PRO A 186 -8.45 13.36 11.04
CA PRO A 186 -8.75 12.26 11.96
C PRO A 186 -8.38 10.90 11.38
N CYS A 187 -7.84 10.04 12.24
CA CYS A 187 -7.63 8.64 11.89
C CYS A 187 -8.95 7.85 12.04
N PRO A 188 -9.18 6.86 11.17
CA PRO A 188 -10.30 5.93 11.32
C PRO A 188 -10.29 5.27 12.69
N LYS A 189 -11.47 5.05 13.26
CA LYS A 189 -11.57 4.27 14.50
C LYS A 189 -11.24 2.81 14.21
N PRO A 190 -10.51 2.12 15.09
CA PRO A 190 -10.34 0.67 14.99
C PRO A 190 -11.72 0.01 14.93
N GLN A 191 -11.89 -0.91 13.98
CA GLN A 191 -13.09 -1.74 13.89
C GLN A 191 -13.01 -2.91 14.87
#